data_670b92723c50cf634150ca45faf51a9c
#
_entry.id   670b92723c50cf634150ca45faf51a9c
#
_cell.length_a   1.000
_cell.length_b   1.000
_cell.length_c   1.000
_cell.angle_alpha   90.00
_cell.angle_beta   90.00
_cell.angle_gamma   90.00
#
_symmetry.space_group_name_H-M   'P 1'
#
loop_
_entity.id
_entity.type
_entity.pdbx_description
1 polymer ?
#
loop_
_entity_poly.entity_id
_entity_poly.type
_entity_poly.pdbx_seq_one_letter_code
_entity_poly.pdbx_strand_id
1 'polypeptide(L)'
;RDELRAAKSIQEKAFKNLQHPWKGKKVAYFGDSITDPNIKASKLKYWGFLEEWLGITPYVYGVSGRQWNDIPRQADKLKKEHGDNFDAILIFMGTNDYNNGVPIGDWYTETFDSVRVAHHKPSEMVQRRHRHFAMDKNTLKGRINIAMSKLKQMYPTKQIVVMTPVHRALFASSDKNIQPDEMYENARGLFFDEYVKAIKEVGNVWAVPVIDLNSLSGLFPIYDAGAQMFNKMDTDRLHPNDAGHARMAKTIMQQLSALPCDF
;
A
#
# COMPACT_ATOMS: atom_id res chain seq x y z
N ARG A 1 26.46 -11.45 6.83
CA ARG A 1 26.78 -9.98 6.75
C ARG A 1 27.50 -9.64 5.45
N ASP A 2 28.42 -10.47 4.98
CA ASP A 2 29.25 -10.19 3.79
C ASP A 2 28.51 -10.45 2.49
N GLU A 3 27.65 -11.46 2.42
CA GLU A 3 26.80 -11.75 1.25
C GLU A 3 25.79 -10.61 0.99
N LEU A 4 25.21 -10.04 2.05
CA LEU A 4 24.31 -8.91 1.93
C LEU A 4 25.03 -7.64 1.45
N ARG A 5 26.27 -7.44 1.91
CA ARG A 5 27.15 -6.36 1.46
C ARG A 5 27.56 -6.52 -0.01
N ALA A 6 27.89 -7.75 -0.40
CA ALA A 6 28.27 -8.06 -1.79
C ALA A 6 27.05 -7.89 -2.73
N ALA A 7 25.87 -8.37 -2.34
CA ALA A 7 24.63 -8.20 -3.08
C ALA A 7 24.23 -6.72 -3.22
N LYS A 8 24.35 -5.93 -2.14
CA LYS A 8 24.17 -4.46 -2.19
C LYS A 8 25.12 -3.79 -3.16
N SER A 9 26.42 -4.11 -3.09
CA SER A 9 27.44 -3.50 -3.96
C SER A 9 27.23 -3.79 -5.44
N ILE A 10 26.80 -5.00 -5.78
CA ILE A 10 26.49 -5.39 -7.17
C ILE A 10 25.25 -4.65 -7.66
N GLN A 11 24.20 -4.59 -6.84
CA GLN A 11 22.95 -3.87 -7.18
C GLN A 11 23.18 -2.35 -7.29
N GLU A 12 23.93 -1.75 -6.38
CA GLU A 12 24.29 -0.34 -6.45
C GLU A 12 25.03 0.02 -7.73
N LYS A 13 25.98 -0.81 -8.16
CA LYS A 13 26.70 -0.63 -9.44
C LYS A 13 25.77 -0.79 -10.64
N ALA A 14 24.87 -1.78 -10.62
CA ALA A 14 23.92 -2.03 -11.69
C ALA A 14 22.89 -0.90 -11.83
N PHE A 15 22.47 -0.30 -10.72
CA PHE A 15 21.43 0.74 -10.70
C PHE A 15 21.97 2.17 -10.83
N LYS A 16 23.26 2.39 -10.61
CA LYS A 16 23.87 3.72 -10.67
C LYS A 16 23.66 4.46 -11.99
N ASN A 17 23.56 3.73 -13.09
CA ASN A 17 23.35 4.27 -14.43
C ASN A 17 21.95 4.00 -14.97
N LEU A 18 21.04 3.49 -14.14
CA LEU A 18 19.67 3.18 -14.56
C LEU A 18 18.92 4.48 -14.88
N GLN A 19 18.35 4.53 -16.09
CA GLN A 19 17.38 5.57 -16.46
C GLN A 19 16.02 5.16 -15.85
N HIS A 20 15.55 5.89 -14.85
CA HIS A 20 14.32 5.61 -14.15
C HIS A 20 13.51 6.90 -13.97
N PRO A 21 12.20 6.92 -14.29
CA PRO A 21 11.38 8.13 -14.21
C PRO A 21 11.23 8.68 -12.79
N TRP A 22 11.40 7.84 -11.76
CA TRP A 22 11.30 8.25 -10.36
C TRP A 22 12.63 8.69 -9.74
N LYS A 23 13.71 8.68 -10.52
CA LYS A 23 15.04 9.05 -10.01
C LYS A 23 15.05 10.48 -9.51
N GLY A 24 15.51 10.68 -8.26
CA GLY A 24 15.61 12.00 -7.63
C GLY A 24 14.29 12.64 -7.21
N LYS A 25 13.18 11.91 -7.29
CA LYS A 25 11.86 12.43 -6.91
C LYS A 25 11.66 12.47 -5.41
N LYS A 26 10.74 13.31 -4.94
CA LYS A 26 10.31 13.41 -3.55
C LYS A 26 9.05 12.59 -3.38
N VAL A 27 9.10 11.57 -2.55
CA VAL A 27 8.01 10.59 -2.41
C VAL A 27 7.57 10.45 -0.96
N ALA A 28 6.27 10.58 -0.73
CA ALA A 28 5.66 10.30 0.55
C ALA A 28 5.26 8.83 0.65
N TYR A 29 5.55 8.21 1.80
CA TYR A 29 5.23 6.82 2.08
C TYR A 29 4.23 6.73 3.22
N PHE A 30 3.01 6.29 2.90
CA PHE A 30 1.96 6.03 3.87
C PHE A 30 1.87 4.54 4.16
N GLY A 31 1.66 4.18 5.41
CA GLY A 31 1.57 2.78 5.78
C GLY A 31 1.51 2.53 7.27
N ASP A 32 1.83 1.31 7.62
CA ASP A 32 1.81 0.73 8.96
C ASP A 32 3.21 0.41 9.49
N SER A 33 3.34 -0.62 10.33
CA SER A 33 4.62 -1.04 10.95
C SER A 33 5.70 -1.42 9.93
N ILE A 34 5.33 -1.90 8.75
CA ILE A 34 6.30 -2.28 7.71
C ILE A 34 6.93 -1.03 7.09
N THR A 35 6.22 0.09 7.10
CA THR A 35 6.70 1.41 6.64
C THR A 35 7.32 2.24 7.77
N ASP A 36 6.90 2.04 9.02
CA ASP A 36 7.32 2.83 10.17
C ASP A 36 8.83 2.73 10.44
N PRO A 37 9.57 3.85 10.40
CA PRO A 37 11.02 3.86 10.67
C PRO A 37 11.37 3.43 12.10
N ASN A 38 10.43 3.49 13.05
CA ASN A 38 10.66 3.14 14.44
C ASN A 38 10.60 1.63 14.73
N ILE A 39 10.07 0.84 13.81
CA ILE A 39 10.01 -0.63 13.95
C ILE A 39 11.34 -1.24 13.54
N LYS A 40 12.02 -1.92 14.48
CA LYS A 40 13.40 -2.41 14.33
C LYS A 40 13.49 -3.85 13.79
N ALA A 41 12.50 -4.31 13.04
CA ALA A 41 12.53 -5.60 12.36
C ALA A 41 13.56 -5.65 11.19
N SER A 42 13.96 -4.48 10.71
CA SER A 42 15.01 -4.30 9.70
C SER A 42 15.80 -3.03 10.01
N LYS A 43 17.02 -2.96 9.51
CA LYS A 43 17.86 -1.75 9.59
C LYS A 43 17.47 -0.75 8.52
N LEU A 44 17.09 -1.25 7.34
CA LEU A 44 16.66 -0.45 6.21
C LEU A 44 15.30 -0.93 5.72
N LYS A 45 14.38 0.01 5.51
CA LYS A 45 13.05 -0.25 4.96
C LYS A 45 13.08 -0.20 3.42
N TYR A 46 12.00 -0.68 2.77
CA TYR A 46 11.89 -0.63 1.31
C TYR A 46 12.08 0.80 0.75
N TRP A 47 11.54 1.81 1.41
CA TRP A 47 11.72 3.21 1.01
C TRP A 47 13.17 3.70 1.18
N GLY A 48 13.92 3.16 2.12
CA GLY A 48 15.34 3.43 2.31
C GLY A 48 16.20 2.81 1.18
N PHE A 49 15.85 1.62 0.71
CA PHE A 49 16.49 1.04 -0.48
C PHE A 49 16.19 1.86 -1.75
N LEU A 50 14.95 2.36 -1.91
CA LEU A 50 14.61 3.23 -3.04
C LEU A 50 15.37 4.57 -2.98
N GLU A 51 15.61 5.11 -1.77
CA GLU A 51 16.50 6.26 -1.59
C GLU A 51 17.93 5.94 -2.06
N GLU A 52 18.50 4.82 -1.62
CA GLU A 52 19.88 4.42 -2.01
C GLU A 52 19.99 4.17 -3.52
N TRP A 53 19.01 3.51 -4.13
CA TRP A 53 19.10 3.08 -5.53
C TRP A 53 18.67 4.14 -6.55
N LEU A 54 17.68 4.96 -6.23
CA LEU A 54 17.09 5.94 -7.14
C LEU A 54 17.31 7.39 -6.70
N GLY A 55 17.92 7.62 -5.54
CA GLY A 55 18.06 8.97 -5.00
C GLY A 55 16.73 9.63 -4.65
N ILE A 56 15.70 8.84 -4.39
CA ILE A 56 14.39 9.33 -3.92
C ILE A 56 14.56 9.97 -2.55
N THR A 57 13.99 11.17 -2.36
CA THR A 57 13.87 11.78 -1.04
C THR A 57 12.60 11.24 -0.36
N PRO A 58 12.71 10.45 0.71
CA PRO A 58 11.55 9.85 1.36
C PRO A 58 10.95 10.78 2.41
N TYR A 59 9.61 10.93 2.38
CA TYR A 59 8.80 11.53 3.43
C TYR A 59 7.91 10.43 4.04
N VAL A 60 8.30 9.92 5.21
CA VAL A 60 7.72 8.69 5.76
C VAL A 60 6.71 9.01 6.86
N TYR A 61 5.47 8.54 6.69
CA TYR A 61 4.35 8.78 7.60
C TYR A 61 3.74 7.52 8.18
N GLY A 62 4.23 6.34 7.78
CA GLY A 62 3.76 5.06 8.30
C GLY A 62 3.94 4.97 9.82
N VAL A 63 2.93 4.41 10.50
CA VAL A 63 2.91 4.21 11.95
C VAL A 63 2.45 2.79 12.25
N SER A 64 3.18 2.13 13.16
CA SER A 64 2.88 0.75 13.60
C SER A 64 1.42 0.58 14.02
N GLY A 65 0.82 -0.53 13.61
CA GLY A 65 -0.54 -0.92 13.98
C GLY A 65 -1.66 -0.20 13.23
N ARG A 66 -1.35 0.76 12.37
CA ARG A 66 -2.36 1.57 11.67
C ARG A 66 -3.03 0.80 10.54
N GLN A 67 -4.23 1.27 10.19
CA GLN A 67 -5.15 0.71 9.22
C GLN A 67 -5.53 1.79 8.19
N TRP A 68 -6.31 1.46 7.18
CA TRP A 68 -6.71 2.40 6.13
C TRP A 68 -7.40 3.68 6.65
N ASN A 69 -8.07 3.61 7.79
CA ASN A 69 -8.67 4.78 8.42
C ASN A 69 -7.65 5.82 8.93
N ASP A 70 -6.36 5.48 8.95
CA ASP A 70 -5.29 6.41 9.33
C ASP A 70 -4.69 7.18 8.13
N ILE A 71 -4.94 6.76 6.91
CA ILE A 71 -4.40 7.42 5.71
C ILE A 71 -4.78 8.91 5.64
N PRO A 72 -6.01 9.35 5.96
CA PRO A 72 -6.34 10.78 5.99
C PRO A 72 -5.45 11.58 6.94
N ARG A 73 -5.12 11.04 8.12
CA ARG A 73 -4.20 11.70 9.07
C ARG A 73 -2.79 11.81 8.51
N GLN A 74 -2.30 10.76 7.87
CA GLN A 74 -0.97 10.76 7.23
C GLN A 74 -0.92 11.79 6.09
N ALA A 75 -1.99 11.92 5.32
CA ALA A 75 -2.13 12.94 4.27
C ALA A 75 -2.11 14.37 4.84
N ASP A 76 -2.82 14.61 5.94
CA ASP A 76 -2.83 15.91 6.60
C ASP A 76 -1.44 16.30 7.13
N LYS A 77 -0.72 15.32 7.67
CA LYS A 77 0.65 15.53 8.15
C LYS A 77 1.61 15.90 7.00
N LEU A 78 1.50 15.20 5.87
CA LEU A 78 2.25 15.53 4.66
C LEU A 78 1.95 16.97 4.20
N LYS A 79 0.67 17.36 4.16
CA LYS A 79 0.24 18.71 3.77
C LYS A 79 0.83 19.77 4.69
N LYS A 80 0.80 19.52 5.99
CA LYS A 80 1.33 20.43 7.00
C LYS A 80 2.85 20.63 6.86
N GLU A 81 3.59 19.56 6.59
CA GLU A 81 5.06 19.59 6.57
C GLU A 81 5.63 20.03 5.23
N HIS A 82 5.01 19.65 4.13
CA HIS A 82 5.56 19.85 2.78
C HIS A 82 4.64 20.56 1.79
N GLY A 83 3.38 20.82 2.17
CA GLY A 83 2.42 21.42 1.24
C GLY A 83 2.23 20.60 -0.03
N ASP A 84 2.56 21.19 -1.17
CA ASP A 84 2.58 20.52 -2.48
C ASP A 84 4.01 20.24 -2.99
N ASN A 85 5.03 20.43 -2.14
CA ASN A 85 6.43 20.24 -2.53
C ASN A 85 6.87 18.78 -2.40
N PHE A 86 6.24 17.92 -3.17
CA PHE A 86 6.59 16.51 -3.38
C PHE A 86 6.02 16.06 -4.73
N ASP A 87 6.42 14.90 -5.20
CA ASP A 87 6.05 14.39 -6.53
C ASP A 87 5.00 13.28 -6.47
N ALA A 88 5.11 12.38 -5.50
CA ALA A 88 4.27 11.18 -5.45
C ALA A 88 3.99 10.70 -4.04
N ILE A 89 2.95 9.87 -3.92
CA ILE A 89 2.55 9.15 -2.70
C ILE A 89 2.48 7.66 -3.02
N LEU A 90 3.15 6.83 -2.22
CA LEU A 90 3.02 5.38 -2.21
C LEU A 90 2.30 4.95 -0.93
N ILE A 91 1.24 4.15 -1.06
CA ILE A 91 0.43 3.67 0.06
C ILE A 91 0.58 2.17 0.19
N PHE A 92 1.08 1.72 1.35
CA PHE A 92 1.21 0.31 1.71
C PHE A 92 0.44 0.07 3.01
N MET A 93 -0.79 -0.43 2.90
CA MET A 93 -1.72 -0.56 4.02
C MET A 93 -2.69 -1.71 3.81
N GLY A 94 -3.16 -2.34 4.89
CA GLY A 94 -4.25 -3.32 4.86
C GLY A 94 -4.03 -4.56 5.73
N THR A 95 -2.80 -4.90 6.09
CA THR A 95 -2.53 -6.09 6.91
C THR A 95 -3.18 -6.01 8.29
N ASN A 96 -3.27 -4.82 8.88
CA ASN A 96 -3.90 -4.62 10.17
C ASN A 96 -5.43 -4.52 10.08
N ASP A 97 -5.98 -4.05 8.97
CA ASP A 97 -7.43 -4.16 8.70
C ASP A 97 -7.87 -5.62 8.71
N TYR A 98 -7.11 -6.51 8.07
CA TYR A 98 -7.34 -7.95 8.14
C TYR A 98 -7.23 -8.48 9.57
N ASN A 99 -6.13 -8.21 10.26
CA ASN A 99 -5.88 -8.75 11.59
C ASN A 99 -6.95 -8.31 12.61
N ASN A 100 -7.47 -7.10 12.46
CA ASN A 100 -8.53 -6.55 13.33
C ASN A 100 -9.95 -6.89 12.86
N GLY A 101 -10.12 -7.74 11.86
CA GLY A 101 -11.43 -8.19 11.42
C GLY A 101 -12.33 -7.08 10.89
N VAL A 102 -11.76 -6.08 10.20
CA VAL A 102 -12.53 -5.00 9.58
C VAL A 102 -13.40 -5.59 8.47
N PRO A 103 -14.73 -5.37 8.45
CA PRO A 103 -15.57 -5.85 7.35
C PRO A 103 -15.13 -5.28 6.00
N ILE A 104 -15.29 -6.05 4.93
CA ILE A 104 -14.89 -5.59 3.59
C ILE A 104 -15.77 -4.43 3.11
N GLY A 105 -17.09 -4.54 3.25
CA GLY A 105 -18.04 -3.52 2.79
C GLY A 105 -18.18 -3.47 1.27
N ASP A 106 -18.73 -2.36 0.80
CA ASP A 106 -19.02 -2.10 -0.60
C ASP A 106 -18.37 -0.81 -1.08
N TRP A 107 -18.04 -0.75 -2.38
CA TRP A 107 -17.52 0.49 -2.99
C TRP A 107 -18.59 1.56 -3.17
N TYR A 108 -19.85 1.13 -3.40
CA TYR A 108 -20.92 2.04 -3.77
C TYR A 108 -22.21 1.74 -2.99
N THR A 109 -22.98 2.80 -2.75
CA THR A 109 -24.41 2.74 -2.50
C THR A 109 -25.14 3.15 -3.77
N GLU A 110 -26.44 2.82 -3.89
CA GLU A 110 -27.22 3.14 -5.07
C GLU A 110 -28.53 3.84 -4.70
N THR A 111 -28.90 4.81 -5.52
CA THR A 111 -30.21 5.48 -5.51
C THR A 111 -30.82 5.43 -6.91
N PHE A 112 -32.10 5.80 -7.03
CA PHE A 112 -32.73 6.10 -8.32
C PHE A 112 -32.94 7.61 -8.41
N ASP A 113 -32.31 8.24 -9.39
CA ASP A 113 -32.37 9.67 -9.57
C ASP A 113 -32.78 10.06 -10.99
N SER A 114 -33.44 11.20 -11.11
CA SER A 114 -33.69 11.82 -12.42
C SER A 114 -32.42 12.43 -12.98
N VAL A 115 -32.12 12.05 -14.22
CA VAL A 115 -30.97 12.59 -14.95
C VAL A 115 -31.40 13.02 -16.37
N ARG A 116 -30.86 14.14 -16.83
CA ARG A 116 -31.12 14.65 -18.18
C ARG A 116 -30.24 13.91 -19.17
N VAL A 117 -30.88 13.36 -20.20
CA VAL A 117 -30.19 12.65 -21.28
C VAL A 117 -30.59 13.20 -22.64
N ALA A 118 -29.69 13.10 -23.61
CA ALA A 118 -29.97 13.37 -25.01
C ALA A 118 -29.01 12.54 -25.89
N HIS A 119 -29.54 11.95 -26.97
CA HIS A 119 -28.74 11.29 -27.96
C HIS A 119 -29.39 11.47 -29.33
N HIS A 120 -28.94 12.48 -30.07
CA HIS A 120 -29.48 12.88 -31.42
C HIS A 120 -31.00 13.17 -31.41
N LYS A 121 -31.57 13.49 -30.24
CA LYS A 121 -32.97 13.86 -30.00
C LYS A 121 -33.00 15.00 -28.98
N PRO A 122 -34.15 15.72 -28.86
CA PRO A 122 -34.33 16.65 -27.71
C PRO A 122 -34.05 15.95 -26.37
N SER A 123 -33.45 16.68 -25.44
CA SER A 123 -33.16 16.13 -24.10
C SER A 123 -34.45 15.81 -23.35
N GLU A 124 -34.39 14.74 -22.58
CA GLU A 124 -35.47 14.29 -21.68
C GLU A 124 -34.93 13.94 -20.30
N MET A 125 -35.81 13.96 -19.30
CA MET A 125 -35.50 13.51 -17.94
C MET A 125 -35.90 12.03 -17.82
N VAL A 126 -34.96 11.21 -17.37
CA VAL A 126 -35.18 9.78 -17.18
C VAL A 126 -34.74 9.34 -15.77
N GLN A 127 -35.38 8.29 -15.26
CA GLN A 127 -34.94 7.67 -14.02
C GLN A 127 -33.83 6.68 -14.30
N ARG A 128 -32.73 6.77 -13.54
CA ARG A 128 -31.57 5.84 -13.63
C ARG A 128 -31.10 5.46 -12.24
N ARG A 129 -30.51 4.27 -12.10
CA ARG A 129 -29.69 3.95 -10.94
C ARG A 129 -28.48 4.86 -10.92
N HIS A 130 -28.22 5.43 -9.76
CA HIS A 130 -27.10 6.34 -9.52
C HIS A 130 -26.23 5.78 -8.40
N ARG A 131 -24.93 5.62 -8.67
CA ARG A 131 -23.96 5.18 -7.68
C ARG A 131 -23.39 6.37 -6.92
N HIS A 132 -23.19 6.14 -5.63
CA HIS A 132 -22.48 7.05 -4.74
C HIS A 132 -21.38 6.27 -4.07
N PHE A 133 -20.21 6.86 -3.86
CA PHE A 133 -19.15 6.21 -3.07
C PHE A 133 -19.66 5.92 -1.67
N ALA A 134 -19.57 4.66 -1.24
CA ALA A 134 -19.87 4.30 0.14
C ALA A 134 -18.76 4.81 1.07
N MET A 135 -19.10 5.72 1.98
CA MET A 135 -18.14 6.38 2.90
C MET A 135 -18.25 5.81 4.33
N ASP A 136 -18.44 4.50 4.45
CA ASP A 136 -18.52 3.83 5.74
C ASP A 136 -17.13 3.63 6.36
N LYS A 137 -16.81 4.41 7.38
CA LYS A 137 -15.55 4.32 8.12
C LYS A 137 -15.31 3.00 8.84
N ASN A 138 -16.34 2.15 8.96
CA ASN A 138 -16.26 0.86 9.64
C ASN A 138 -16.00 -0.31 8.68
N THR A 139 -15.87 -0.07 7.39
CA THR A 139 -15.55 -1.08 6.38
C THR A 139 -14.24 -0.74 5.66
N LEU A 140 -13.56 -1.75 5.15
CA LEU A 140 -12.31 -1.55 4.39
C LEU A 140 -12.54 -0.68 3.16
N LYS A 141 -13.53 -1.04 2.32
CA LYS A 141 -13.85 -0.27 1.10
C LYS A 141 -14.29 1.15 1.41
N GLY A 142 -15.09 1.34 2.46
CA GLY A 142 -15.49 2.67 2.91
C GLY A 142 -14.31 3.52 3.40
N ARG A 143 -13.40 2.94 4.18
CA ARG A 143 -12.16 3.61 4.61
C ARG A 143 -11.28 4.01 3.44
N ILE A 144 -11.12 3.11 2.47
CA ILE A 144 -10.35 3.39 1.25
C ILE A 144 -11.01 4.52 0.45
N ASN A 145 -12.33 4.51 0.29
CA ASN A 145 -13.06 5.59 -0.38
C ASN A 145 -12.84 6.94 0.30
N ILE A 146 -12.93 7.00 1.62
CA ILE A 146 -12.69 8.23 2.40
C ILE A 146 -11.27 8.73 2.15
N ALA A 147 -10.27 7.85 2.24
CA ALA A 147 -8.87 8.20 2.03
C ALA A 147 -8.59 8.66 0.60
N MET A 148 -9.04 7.92 -0.39
CA MET A 148 -8.78 8.21 -1.81
C MET A 148 -9.53 9.45 -2.30
N SER A 149 -10.77 9.65 -1.85
CA SER A 149 -11.53 10.88 -2.12
C SER A 149 -10.78 12.11 -1.62
N LYS A 150 -10.27 12.04 -0.39
CA LYS A 150 -9.46 13.12 0.19
C LYS A 150 -8.20 13.39 -0.62
N LEU A 151 -7.44 12.35 -0.94
CA LEU A 151 -6.18 12.48 -1.69
C LEU A 151 -6.39 13.03 -3.10
N LYS A 152 -7.42 12.56 -3.81
CA LYS A 152 -7.76 13.04 -5.16
C LYS A 152 -8.18 14.51 -5.16
N GLN A 153 -8.81 14.98 -4.09
CA GLN A 153 -9.19 16.38 -3.94
C GLN A 153 -8.02 17.27 -3.49
N MET A 154 -7.19 16.80 -2.55
CA MET A 154 -6.03 17.53 -2.06
C MET A 154 -4.90 17.63 -3.09
N TYR A 155 -4.66 16.56 -3.85
CA TYR A 155 -3.50 16.39 -4.71
C TYR A 155 -3.88 15.88 -6.11
N PRO A 156 -4.70 16.63 -6.85
CA PRO A 156 -5.23 16.19 -8.15
C PRO A 156 -4.15 15.96 -9.21
N THR A 157 -2.97 16.56 -9.05
CA THR A 157 -1.86 16.48 -10.01
C THR A 157 -0.70 15.62 -9.54
N LYS A 158 -0.75 15.06 -8.32
CA LYS A 158 0.32 14.21 -7.81
C LYS A 158 0.09 12.75 -8.19
N GLN A 159 1.18 12.05 -8.44
CA GLN A 159 1.14 10.60 -8.66
C GLN A 159 0.80 9.88 -7.34
N ILE A 160 -0.21 9.02 -7.36
CA ILE A 160 -0.58 8.18 -6.22
C ILE A 160 -0.51 6.73 -6.70
N VAL A 161 0.18 5.89 -5.94
CA VAL A 161 0.29 4.44 -6.20
C VAL A 161 -0.13 3.70 -4.95
N VAL A 162 -1.02 2.73 -5.11
CA VAL A 162 -1.45 1.83 -4.04
C VAL A 162 -0.72 0.51 -4.19
N MET A 163 -0.25 -0.05 -3.08
CA MET A 163 0.43 -1.34 -3.05
C MET A 163 -0.36 -2.31 -2.19
N THR A 164 -0.52 -3.55 -2.66
CA THR A 164 -1.14 -4.59 -1.84
C THR A 164 -0.21 -5.05 -0.74
N PRO A 165 -0.74 -5.49 0.42
CA PRO A 165 0.07 -6.09 1.46
C PRO A 165 0.80 -7.34 0.97
N VAL A 166 2.01 -7.57 1.45
CA VAL A 166 2.75 -8.83 1.22
C VAL A 166 2.14 -9.96 2.04
N HIS A 167 2.40 -11.21 1.65
CA HIS A 167 2.02 -12.37 2.44
C HIS A 167 2.56 -12.30 3.85
N ARG A 168 1.85 -12.89 4.79
CA ARG A 168 2.16 -12.88 6.21
C ARG A 168 1.99 -14.27 6.83
N ALA A 169 2.72 -14.52 7.89
CA ALA A 169 2.54 -15.71 8.71
C ALA A 169 2.54 -15.36 10.19
N LEU A 170 2.79 -16.33 11.07
CA LEU A 170 2.71 -16.16 12.51
C LEU A 170 3.48 -14.92 13.00
N PHE A 171 2.80 -14.12 13.82
CA PHE A 171 3.40 -13.08 14.63
C PHE A 171 2.99 -13.27 16.09
N ALA A 172 3.97 -13.39 16.97
CA ALA A 172 3.75 -13.57 18.40
C ALA A 172 4.78 -12.74 19.17
N SER A 173 4.44 -11.48 19.44
CA SER A 173 5.32 -10.57 20.20
C SER A 173 5.23 -10.79 21.71
N SER A 174 4.09 -11.27 22.19
CA SER A 174 3.80 -11.58 23.58
C SER A 174 2.54 -12.44 23.66
N ASP A 175 2.22 -12.98 24.85
CA ASP A 175 0.96 -13.71 25.08
C ASP A 175 -0.31 -12.88 24.87
N LYS A 176 -0.17 -11.56 24.75
CA LYS A 176 -1.28 -10.63 24.48
C LYS A 176 -1.36 -10.17 23.02
N ASN A 177 -0.41 -10.56 22.18
CA ASN A 177 -0.40 -10.21 20.77
C ASN A 177 0.13 -11.39 19.94
N ILE A 178 -0.77 -12.30 19.66
CA ILE A 178 -0.55 -13.48 18.83
C ILE A 178 -1.47 -13.37 17.62
N GLN A 179 -0.89 -13.35 16.43
CA GLN A 179 -1.59 -13.29 15.16
C GLN A 179 -1.24 -14.54 14.37
N PRO A 180 -2.22 -15.45 14.14
CA PRO A 180 -2.00 -16.64 13.33
C PRO A 180 -1.54 -16.30 11.91
N ASP A 181 -1.03 -17.30 11.20
CA ASP A 181 -0.73 -17.12 9.77
C ASP A 181 -2.02 -16.88 8.94
N GLU A 182 -1.85 -16.40 7.73
CA GLU A 182 -2.96 -16.02 6.84
C GLU A 182 -3.81 -17.18 6.33
N MET A 183 -3.42 -18.43 6.62
CA MET A 183 -4.21 -19.62 6.29
C MET A 183 -5.38 -19.80 7.25
N TYR A 184 -5.40 -19.05 8.34
CA TYR A 184 -6.56 -18.94 9.23
C TYR A 184 -7.42 -17.75 8.86
N GLU A 185 -8.74 -17.92 8.95
CA GLU A 185 -9.68 -16.81 8.89
C GLU A 185 -9.46 -15.86 10.08
N ASN A 186 -9.79 -14.60 9.92
CA ASN A 186 -9.80 -13.65 11.02
C ASN A 186 -11.07 -13.79 11.89
N ALA A 187 -11.20 -12.95 12.92
CA ALA A 187 -12.37 -12.97 13.82
C ALA A 187 -13.71 -12.69 13.13
N ARG A 188 -13.71 -12.25 11.88
CA ARG A 188 -14.90 -12.00 11.05
C ARG A 188 -15.23 -13.17 10.11
N GLY A 189 -14.42 -14.22 10.11
CA GLY A 189 -14.55 -15.34 9.16
C GLY A 189 -14.02 -15.03 7.76
N LEU A 190 -13.10 -14.06 7.62
CA LEU A 190 -12.54 -13.63 6.34
C LEU A 190 -11.07 -14.03 6.25
N PHE A 191 -10.66 -14.47 5.06
CA PHE A 191 -9.26 -14.75 4.75
C PHE A 191 -8.53 -13.49 4.25
N PHE A 192 -7.22 -13.49 4.37
CA PHE A 192 -6.37 -12.36 4.00
C PHE A 192 -6.49 -11.96 2.53
N ASP A 193 -6.65 -12.93 1.63
CA ASP A 193 -6.80 -12.68 0.19
C ASP A 193 -8.04 -11.85 -0.18
N GLU A 194 -9.08 -11.85 0.63
CA GLU A 194 -10.26 -11.00 0.42
C GLU A 194 -9.91 -9.51 0.62
N TYR A 195 -9.01 -9.19 1.54
CA TYR A 195 -8.49 -7.83 1.76
C TYR A 195 -7.55 -7.42 0.62
N VAL A 196 -6.67 -8.31 0.19
CA VAL A 196 -5.78 -8.09 -0.96
C VAL A 196 -6.60 -7.83 -2.23
N LYS A 197 -7.64 -8.62 -2.48
CA LYS A 197 -8.55 -8.44 -3.61
C LYS A 197 -9.23 -7.08 -3.60
N ALA A 198 -9.76 -6.66 -2.45
CA ALA A 198 -10.38 -5.34 -2.31
C ALA A 198 -9.40 -4.20 -2.60
N ILE A 199 -8.16 -4.31 -2.10
CA ILE A 199 -7.13 -3.30 -2.33
C ILE A 199 -6.72 -3.26 -3.82
N LYS A 200 -6.66 -4.38 -4.51
CA LYS A 200 -6.42 -4.42 -5.97
C LYS A 200 -7.51 -3.68 -6.76
N GLU A 201 -8.75 -3.74 -6.32
CA GLU A 201 -9.88 -3.06 -6.98
C GLU A 201 -9.77 -1.53 -6.93
N VAL A 202 -8.99 -0.97 -6.01
CA VAL A 202 -8.79 0.49 -5.87
C VAL A 202 -8.33 1.13 -7.17
N GLY A 203 -7.51 0.45 -7.95
CA GLY A 203 -7.02 0.96 -9.23
C GLY A 203 -8.14 1.37 -10.17
N ASN A 204 -9.14 0.51 -10.34
CA ASN A 204 -10.28 0.79 -11.22
C ASN A 204 -11.30 1.74 -10.59
N VAL A 205 -11.47 1.70 -9.27
CA VAL A 205 -12.43 2.57 -8.56
C VAL A 205 -11.96 4.02 -8.54
N TRP A 206 -10.66 4.24 -8.32
CA TRP A 206 -10.09 5.57 -8.09
C TRP A 206 -9.09 6.04 -9.15
N ALA A 207 -8.91 5.30 -10.24
CA ALA A 207 -7.98 5.62 -11.31
C ALA A 207 -6.56 5.90 -10.79
N VAL A 208 -5.99 4.92 -10.09
CA VAL A 208 -4.62 4.93 -9.59
C VAL A 208 -3.91 3.63 -9.97
N PRO A 209 -2.60 3.67 -10.27
CA PRO A 209 -1.82 2.44 -10.42
C PRO A 209 -1.82 1.62 -9.13
N VAL A 210 -1.85 0.30 -9.28
CA VAL A 210 -1.72 -0.64 -8.16
C VAL A 210 -0.52 -1.55 -8.42
N ILE A 211 0.39 -1.61 -7.45
CA ILE A 211 1.46 -2.60 -7.43
C ILE A 211 1.01 -3.76 -6.54
N ASP A 212 0.80 -4.92 -7.15
CA ASP A 212 0.41 -6.13 -6.42
C ASP A 212 1.62 -6.81 -5.78
N LEU A 213 2.11 -6.25 -4.68
CA LEU A 213 3.23 -6.81 -3.92
C LEU A 213 2.91 -8.19 -3.35
N ASN A 214 1.64 -8.50 -3.09
CA ASN A 214 1.22 -9.80 -2.61
C ASN A 214 1.69 -10.92 -3.57
N SER A 215 1.46 -10.74 -4.88
CA SER A 215 1.90 -11.71 -5.88
C SER A 215 3.32 -11.46 -6.40
N LEU A 216 3.71 -10.22 -6.62
CA LEU A 216 4.92 -9.88 -7.36
C LEU A 216 6.20 -9.91 -6.51
N SER A 217 6.10 -9.67 -5.20
CA SER A 217 7.28 -9.62 -4.33
C SER A 217 7.98 -10.98 -4.18
N GLY A 218 7.24 -12.07 -4.34
CA GLY A 218 7.73 -13.42 -4.07
C GLY A 218 8.03 -13.69 -2.58
N LEU A 219 7.61 -12.80 -1.67
CA LEU A 219 7.71 -13.02 -0.23
C LEU A 219 6.60 -13.97 0.21
N PHE A 220 6.99 -15.14 0.72
CA PHE A 220 6.06 -16.18 1.12
C PHE A 220 6.50 -16.85 2.43
N PRO A 221 6.13 -16.27 3.60
CA PRO A 221 6.63 -16.70 4.90
C PRO A 221 5.94 -17.95 5.48
N ILE A 222 4.99 -18.54 4.78
CA ILE A 222 4.26 -19.74 5.24
C ILE A 222 5.23 -20.91 5.42
N TYR A 223 6.16 -21.08 4.51
CA TYR A 223 7.22 -22.10 4.62
C TYR A 223 8.48 -21.51 5.25
N ASP A 224 9.22 -22.33 5.99
CA ASP A 224 10.46 -21.94 6.66
C ASP A 224 11.49 -21.34 5.72
N ALA A 225 11.59 -21.87 4.50
CA ALA A 225 12.49 -21.32 3.48
C ALA A 225 12.19 -19.84 3.15
N GLY A 226 10.92 -19.47 3.08
CA GLY A 226 10.49 -18.09 2.85
C GLY A 226 10.58 -17.20 4.10
N ALA A 227 10.46 -17.79 5.28
CA ALA A 227 10.53 -17.09 6.55
C ALA A 227 11.89 -16.42 6.81
N GLN A 228 12.94 -16.85 6.12
CA GLN A 228 14.28 -16.23 6.19
C GLN A 228 14.30 -14.76 5.72
N MET A 229 13.29 -14.33 4.98
CA MET A 229 13.10 -12.94 4.55
C MET A 229 12.35 -12.07 5.58
N PHE A 230 12.07 -12.65 6.75
CA PHE A 230 11.30 -12.00 7.83
C PHE A 230 12.12 -11.87 9.10
N ASN A 231 11.65 -11.07 10.03
CA ASN A 231 12.39 -10.65 11.22
C ASN A 231 12.86 -11.83 12.08
N LYS A 232 11.94 -12.76 12.41
CA LYS A 232 12.25 -13.94 13.25
C LYS A 232 11.41 -15.12 12.80
N MET A 233 12.04 -16.22 12.44
CA MET A 233 11.35 -17.40 11.93
C MET A 233 10.32 -17.97 12.92
N ASP A 234 10.60 -17.92 14.21
CA ASP A 234 9.76 -18.53 15.24
C ASP A 234 8.63 -17.63 15.75
N THR A 235 8.81 -16.30 15.69
CA THR A 235 7.91 -15.37 16.37
C THR A 235 7.46 -14.17 15.54
N ASP A 236 8.09 -13.89 14.41
CA ASP A 236 7.73 -12.76 13.56
C ASP A 236 7.97 -13.04 12.09
N ARG A 237 6.95 -13.58 11.47
CA ARG A 237 6.85 -13.77 10.02
C ARG A 237 5.87 -12.77 9.38
N LEU A 238 5.65 -11.63 10.05
CA LEU A 238 4.84 -10.51 9.59
C LEU A 238 5.70 -9.38 9.05
N HIS A 239 6.79 -9.06 9.75
CA HIS A 239 7.67 -7.95 9.41
C HIS A 239 8.86 -8.46 8.60
N PRO A 240 9.03 -8.00 7.35
CA PRO A 240 10.23 -8.31 6.57
C PRO A 240 11.50 -7.83 7.27
N ASN A 241 12.59 -8.59 7.13
CA ASN A 241 13.94 -8.16 7.50
C ASN A 241 14.57 -7.35 6.37
N ASP A 242 15.87 -7.02 6.48
CA ASP A 242 16.58 -6.24 5.44
C ASP A 242 16.48 -6.88 4.06
N ALA A 243 16.63 -8.21 3.97
CA ALA A 243 16.52 -8.94 2.70
C ALA A 243 15.09 -8.89 2.13
N GLY A 244 14.08 -9.03 2.98
CA GLY A 244 12.66 -8.90 2.59
C GLY A 244 12.34 -7.50 2.09
N HIS A 245 12.79 -6.47 2.79
CA HIS A 245 12.62 -5.08 2.36
C HIS A 245 13.35 -4.75 1.05
N ALA A 246 14.57 -5.28 0.86
CA ALA A 246 15.29 -5.13 -0.40
C ALA A 246 14.51 -5.76 -1.57
N ARG A 247 13.90 -6.92 -1.33
CA ARG A 247 13.07 -7.60 -2.34
C ARG A 247 11.82 -6.81 -2.68
N MET A 248 11.13 -6.26 -1.67
CA MET A 248 10.01 -5.33 -1.89
C MET A 248 10.44 -4.13 -2.74
N ALA A 249 11.53 -3.46 -2.34
CA ALA A 249 12.04 -2.29 -3.04
C ALA A 249 12.40 -2.56 -4.49
N LYS A 250 13.02 -3.71 -4.78
CA LYS A 250 13.35 -4.12 -6.16
C LYS A 250 12.09 -4.31 -7.00
N THR A 251 11.07 -4.98 -6.44
CA THR A 251 9.78 -5.15 -7.12
C THR A 251 9.12 -3.80 -7.37
N ILE A 252 9.06 -2.93 -6.36
CA ILE A 252 8.50 -1.58 -6.49
C ILE A 252 9.23 -0.80 -7.58
N MET A 253 10.55 -0.75 -7.54
CA MET A 253 11.37 -0.05 -8.52
C MET A 253 11.07 -0.51 -9.96
N GLN A 254 11.01 -1.82 -10.17
CA GLN A 254 10.73 -2.40 -11.49
C GLN A 254 9.31 -2.07 -11.96
N GLN A 255 8.32 -2.15 -11.07
CA GLN A 255 6.94 -1.81 -11.39
C GLN A 255 6.76 -0.31 -11.68
N LEU A 256 7.39 0.56 -10.89
CA LEU A 256 7.34 2.01 -11.11
C LEU A 256 7.90 2.42 -12.48
N SER A 257 8.86 1.68 -13.03
CA SER A 257 9.42 1.96 -14.37
C SER A 257 8.41 1.71 -15.49
N ALA A 258 7.41 0.86 -15.26
CA ALA A 258 6.39 0.47 -16.24
C ALA A 258 5.04 1.19 -16.05
N LEU A 259 4.84 1.87 -14.93
CA LEU A 259 3.60 2.58 -14.64
C LEU A 259 3.60 3.99 -15.22
N PRO A 260 2.43 4.53 -15.61
CA PRO A 260 2.31 5.92 -16.01
C PRO A 260 2.74 6.85 -14.88
N CYS A 261 3.43 7.93 -15.21
CA CYS A 261 3.76 9.01 -14.31
C CYS A 261 3.82 10.34 -15.07
N ASP A 262 3.43 11.43 -14.41
CA ASP A 262 3.33 12.77 -14.99
C ASP A 262 4.41 13.72 -14.46
N PHE A 263 5.63 13.23 -14.29
CA PHE A 263 6.77 14.05 -13.86
C PHE A 263 8.10 13.69 -14.53
#